data_fe9192176c1616208ba7f3e90776cb19
#
_entry.id   fe9192176c1616208ba7f3e90776cb19
#
_cell.length_a   1.000
_cell.length_b   1.000
_cell.length_c   1.000
_cell.angle_alpha   90.00
_cell.angle_beta   90.00
_cell.angle_gamma   90.00
#
_symmetry.space_group_name_H-M   'P 1'
#
loop_
_entity.id
_entity.type
_entity.pdbx_description
1 polymer ?
#
loop_
_entity_poly.entity_id
_entity_poly.type
_entity_poly.pdbx_seq_one_letter_code
_entity_poly.pdbx_strand_id
1 'polypeptide(L)'
;MEPFQAKLTMAALKAAENVDAYFASLAEELFQYYVIQKGKTQYWLTDIEFYLYHKQRRDIITYPRNCKAGEWFFHPSGVDIAFESFVRKEGKKPTLTDDAFFGGILVRGIQKKDPKGDILFDGPMLACEELFDKFDAFEEVENFPKLVRVAQALPYEKPEPEKRFNLKKNAEEKVSSILANNYEPLRDEHLKDELIQAYRQFWDKEYRYKRYSR
;
A
#
# COMPACT_ATOMS: atom_id res chain seq x y z
N MET A 1 -1.41 -1.18 24.11
CA MET A 1 -1.24 -1.70 22.73
C MET A 1 -0.64 -0.58 21.90
N GLU A 2 0.43 -0.86 21.20
CA GLU A 2 1.10 0.12 20.34
C GLU A 2 0.14 0.60 19.23
N PRO A 3 0.08 1.91 18.92
CA PRO A 3 -0.76 2.42 17.82
C PRO A 3 -0.35 1.75 16.50
N PHE A 4 -1.32 1.41 15.65
CA PHE A 4 -1.05 0.78 14.34
C PHE A 4 -0.07 1.60 13.50
N GLN A 5 -0.16 2.93 13.57
CA GLN A 5 0.74 3.84 12.86
C GLN A 5 2.22 3.63 13.24
N ALA A 6 2.53 3.28 14.50
CA ALA A 6 3.89 3.00 14.94
C ALA A 6 4.48 1.75 14.25
N LYS A 7 3.63 0.80 13.87
CA LYS A 7 4.01 -0.39 13.11
C LYS A 7 4.32 -0.09 11.63
N LEU A 8 3.94 1.06 11.11
CA LEU A 8 4.22 1.50 9.74
C LEU A 8 5.50 2.34 9.63
N THR A 9 6.23 2.50 10.73
CA THR A 9 7.51 3.25 10.74
C THR A 9 8.62 2.45 10.07
N MET A 10 9.60 3.17 9.51
CA MET A 10 10.80 2.59 8.93
C MET A 10 11.55 1.72 9.95
N ALA A 11 11.60 2.16 11.21
CA ALA A 11 12.25 1.42 12.28
C ALA A 11 11.57 0.07 12.54
N ALA A 12 10.24 0.04 12.64
CA ALA A 12 9.47 -1.19 12.84
C ALA A 12 9.63 -2.18 11.67
N LEU A 13 9.55 -1.67 10.43
CA LEU A 13 9.70 -2.48 9.22
C LEU A 13 11.13 -3.05 9.06
N LYS A 14 12.16 -2.28 9.44
CA LYS A 14 13.56 -2.75 9.42
C LYS A 14 13.87 -3.75 10.54
N ALA A 15 13.17 -3.66 11.67
CA ALA A 15 13.31 -4.58 12.79
C ALA A 15 12.60 -5.92 12.56
N ALA A 16 11.72 -6.03 11.57
CA ALA A 16 11.00 -7.25 11.27
C ALA A 16 11.95 -8.32 10.71
N GLU A 17 12.19 -9.39 11.47
CA GLU A 17 13.03 -10.52 11.06
C GLU A 17 12.45 -11.23 9.80
N ASN A 18 11.13 -11.29 9.71
CA ASN A 18 10.41 -11.86 8.57
C ASN A 18 9.34 -10.87 8.10
N VAL A 19 9.61 -10.18 7.00
CA VAL A 19 8.70 -9.16 6.42
C VAL A 19 7.40 -9.79 5.92
N ASP A 20 7.41 -11.02 5.42
CA ASP A 20 6.20 -11.69 4.91
C ASP A 20 5.25 -11.99 6.08
N ALA A 21 5.77 -12.49 7.21
CA ALA A 21 5.00 -12.69 8.43
C ALA A 21 4.52 -11.36 9.03
N TYR A 22 5.35 -10.31 8.93
CA TYR A 22 4.98 -8.97 9.39
C TYR A 22 3.80 -8.40 8.59
N PHE A 23 3.81 -8.53 7.26
CA PHE A 23 2.69 -8.12 6.42
C PHE A 23 1.40 -8.90 6.76
N ALA A 24 1.51 -10.21 6.98
CA ALA A 24 0.36 -11.02 7.41
C ALA A 24 -0.23 -10.51 8.73
N SER A 25 0.62 -10.16 9.70
CA SER A 25 0.16 -9.63 10.99
C SER A 25 -0.51 -8.25 10.87
N LEU A 26 0.01 -7.37 10.00
CA LEU A 26 -0.60 -6.07 9.72
C LEU A 26 -1.95 -6.23 9.01
N ALA A 27 -2.06 -7.16 8.05
CA ALA A 27 -3.31 -7.46 7.36
C ALA A 27 -4.38 -7.98 8.33
N GLU A 28 -4.00 -8.91 9.20
CA GLU A 28 -4.89 -9.45 10.23
C GLU A 28 -5.40 -8.35 11.16
N GLU A 29 -4.52 -7.49 11.66
CA GLU A 29 -4.92 -6.39 12.54
C GLU A 29 -5.83 -5.38 11.83
N LEU A 30 -5.53 -5.04 10.58
CA LEU A 30 -6.37 -4.13 9.77
C LEU A 30 -7.76 -4.70 9.57
N PHE A 31 -7.87 -5.95 9.18
CA PHE A 31 -9.17 -6.56 8.92
C PHE A 31 -9.99 -6.79 10.19
N GLN A 32 -9.36 -7.05 11.32
CA GLN A 32 -10.07 -7.30 12.58
C GLN A 32 -10.46 -6.02 13.31
N TYR A 33 -9.60 -5.02 13.31
CA TYR A 33 -9.73 -3.92 14.27
C TYR A 33 -9.82 -2.54 13.65
N TYR A 34 -9.80 -2.42 12.31
CA TYR A 34 -9.85 -1.11 11.68
C TYR A 34 -10.95 -1.00 10.64
N VAL A 35 -11.56 0.18 10.60
CA VAL A 35 -12.47 0.62 9.54
C VAL A 35 -11.99 1.96 8.99
N ILE A 36 -12.36 2.25 7.74
CA ILE A 36 -12.21 3.60 7.21
C ILE A 36 -13.50 4.35 7.53
N GLN A 37 -13.40 5.42 8.33
CA GLN A 37 -14.51 6.31 8.66
C GLN A 37 -14.47 7.52 7.75
N LYS A 38 -15.55 7.76 6.98
CA LYS A 38 -15.78 8.96 6.16
C LYS A 38 -17.08 9.62 6.61
N GLY A 39 -16.99 10.69 7.37
CA GLY A 39 -18.16 11.28 8.02
C GLY A 39 -18.88 10.27 8.92
N LYS A 40 -20.15 10.01 8.65
CA LYS A 40 -20.97 9.02 9.36
C LYS A 40 -20.88 7.61 8.77
N THR A 41 -20.24 7.45 7.62
CA THR A 41 -20.15 6.18 6.90
C THR A 41 -18.91 5.40 7.32
N GLN A 42 -19.07 4.09 7.52
CA GLN A 42 -17.98 3.17 7.80
C GLN A 42 -17.78 2.23 6.61
N TYR A 43 -16.51 2.00 6.30
CA TYR A 43 -16.08 1.06 5.28
C TYR A 43 -15.15 0.02 5.90
N TRP A 44 -15.44 -1.25 5.64
CA TRP A 44 -14.55 -2.34 5.97
C TRP A 44 -13.53 -2.52 4.84
N LEU A 45 -12.28 -2.73 5.18
CA LEU A 45 -11.28 -3.17 4.21
C LEU A 45 -11.59 -4.61 3.77
N THR A 46 -11.62 -4.86 2.48
CA THR A 46 -11.91 -6.19 1.90
C THR A 46 -10.79 -6.77 1.08
N ASP A 47 -9.92 -5.93 0.52
CA ASP A 47 -8.78 -6.34 -0.29
C ASP A 47 -7.64 -5.32 -0.13
N ILE A 48 -6.44 -5.78 0.19
CA ILE A 48 -5.24 -4.95 0.36
C ILE A 48 -4.02 -5.62 -0.24
N GLU A 49 -3.06 -4.82 -0.70
CA GLU A 49 -1.75 -5.30 -1.18
C GLU A 49 -0.61 -4.54 -0.52
N PHE A 50 0.46 -5.25 -0.17
CA PHE A 50 1.66 -4.68 0.43
C PHE A 50 2.75 -4.44 -0.61
N TYR A 51 3.43 -3.31 -0.48
CA TYR A 51 4.54 -2.87 -1.31
C TYR A 51 5.63 -2.28 -0.42
N LEU A 52 6.89 -2.73 -0.62
CA LEU A 52 8.03 -2.22 0.15
C LEU A 52 9.32 -2.32 -0.65
N TYR A 53 9.96 -1.16 -0.87
CA TYR A 53 11.28 -1.04 -1.47
C TYR A 53 12.32 -0.60 -0.43
N HIS A 54 13.43 -1.29 -0.37
CA HIS A 54 14.69 -0.85 0.24
C HIS A 54 15.86 -1.63 -0.36
N LYS A 55 17.11 -1.24 -0.05
CA LYS A 55 18.34 -1.83 -0.66
C LYS A 55 18.34 -3.36 -0.71
N GLN A 56 17.95 -4.05 0.36
CA GLN A 56 17.95 -5.52 0.43
C GLN A 56 16.69 -6.16 -0.15
N ARG A 57 15.65 -5.39 -0.47
CA ARG A 57 14.36 -5.92 -0.94
C ARG A 57 13.98 -5.48 -2.34
N ARG A 58 14.48 -4.45 -2.89
CA ARG A 58 14.36 -3.93 -4.28
C ARG A 58 13.03 -4.21 -5.02
N ASP A 59 11.89 -4.14 -4.33
CA ASP A 59 10.57 -4.32 -4.92
C ASP A 59 10.19 -3.07 -5.74
N ILE A 60 10.76 -2.97 -6.94
CA ILE A 60 10.75 -1.77 -7.79
C ILE A 60 9.36 -1.36 -8.30
N ILE A 61 8.35 -2.22 -8.20
CA ILE A 61 6.97 -1.85 -8.53
C ILE A 61 6.36 -0.89 -7.51
N THR A 62 6.97 -0.77 -6.33
CA THR A 62 6.57 0.19 -5.31
C THR A 62 6.77 1.61 -5.85
N TYR A 63 5.73 2.45 -5.77
CA TYR A 63 5.85 3.86 -6.16
C TYR A 63 6.75 4.62 -5.18
N PRO A 64 7.78 5.35 -5.68
CA PRO A 64 8.66 6.15 -4.82
C PRO A 64 7.90 7.30 -4.18
N ARG A 65 8.16 7.53 -2.90
CA ARG A 65 7.47 8.55 -2.11
C ARG A 65 8.29 9.04 -0.92
N ASN A 66 7.93 10.23 -0.42
CA ASN A 66 8.33 10.73 0.89
C ASN A 66 7.06 10.93 1.70
N CYS A 67 6.82 10.08 2.69
CA CYS A 67 5.61 10.08 3.49
C CYS A 67 5.93 9.78 4.96
N LYS A 68 5.14 10.34 5.85
CA LYS A 68 5.06 9.85 7.24
C LYS A 68 4.25 8.56 7.29
N ALA A 69 4.49 7.76 8.32
CA ALA A 69 3.70 6.56 8.59
C ALA A 69 2.20 6.90 8.67
N GLY A 70 1.38 6.18 7.91
CA GLY A 70 -0.08 6.34 7.92
C GLY A 70 -0.63 7.48 7.06
N GLU A 71 0.18 8.23 6.33
CA GLU A 71 -0.32 9.20 5.36
C GLU A 71 -1.01 8.52 4.18
N TRP A 72 -2.08 9.13 3.66
CA TRP A 72 -2.68 8.70 2.41
C TRP A 72 -1.79 9.11 1.24
N PHE A 73 -1.37 8.15 0.43
CA PHE A 73 -0.56 8.40 -0.75
C PHE A 73 -1.33 8.01 -2.02
N PHE A 74 -1.63 9.01 -2.84
CA PHE A 74 -2.33 8.84 -4.12
C PHE A 74 -1.35 8.57 -5.26
N HIS A 75 -1.69 7.62 -6.11
CA HIS A 75 -0.91 7.26 -7.30
C HIS A 75 -1.83 6.72 -8.41
N PRO A 76 -1.36 6.54 -9.66
CA PRO A 76 -2.21 6.15 -10.78
C PRO A 76 -2.99 4.84 -10.63
N SER A 77 -2.65 4.00 -9.67
CA SER A 77 -3.34 2.71 -9.42
C SER A 77 -4.27 2.75 -8.20
N GLY A 78 -4.44 3.90 -7.53
CA GLY A 78 -5.32 4.03 -6.35
C GLY A 78 -4.69 4.82 -5.20
N VAL A 79 -4.96 4.40 -3.98
CA VAL A 79 -4.48 5.05 -2.76
C VAL A 79 -3.87 4.04 -1.79
N ASP A 80 -2.74 4.41 -1.20
CA ASP A 80 -2.06 3.62 -0.17
C ASP A 80 -2.18 4.27 1.21
N ILE A 81 -2.20 3.44 2.25
CA ILE A 81 -1.79 3.82 3.60
C ILE A 81 -0.27 3.71 3.61
N ALA A 82 0.44 4.85 3.62
CA ALA A 82 1.88 4.87 3.44
C ALA A 82 2.63 4.29 4.66
N PHE A 83 3.72 3.58 4.40
CA PHE A 83 4.78 3.40 5.37
C PHE A 83 5.58 4.69 5.51
N GLU A 84 6.26 4.89 6.64
CA GLU A 84 7.27 5.93 6.72
C GLU A 84 8.29 5.72 5.60
N SER A 85 8.44 6.72 4.74
CA SER A 85 9.10 6.55 3.45
C SER A 85 10.05 7.71 3.18
N PHE A 86 11.20 7.36 2.61
CA PHE A 86 12.23 8.31 2.20
C PHE A 86 12.84 7.90 0.86
N VAL A 87 12.92 8.86 -0.06
CA VAL A 87 13.68 8.76 -1.29
C VAL A 87 14.28 10.12 -1.65
N ARG A 88 15.54 10.16 -2.05
CA ARG A 88 16.18 11.39 -2.49
C ARG A 88 15.59 11.90 -3.78
N LYS A 89 15.56 13.22 -3.93
CA LYS A 89 15.16 13.92 -5.14
C LYS A 89 16.23 14.93 -5.50
N GLU A 90 17.13 14.52 -6.39
CA GLU A 90 18.26 15.37 -6.86
C GLU A 90 17.93 16.15 -8.13
N GLY A 91 16.85 15.76 -8.82
CA GLY A 91 16.38 16.40 -10.05
C GLY A 91 14.84 16.53 -10.06
N LYS A 92 14.24 16.29 -11.22
CA LYS A 92 12.78 16.32 -11.38
C LYS A 92 12.09 15.08 -10.82
N LYS A 93 12.80 13.95 -10.83
CA LYS A 93 12.33 12.64 -10.36
C LYS A 93 13.15 12.16 -9.15
N PRO A 94 12.63 11.18 -8.40
CA PRO A 94 13.39 10.50 -7.37
C PRO A 94 14.67 9.82 -7.91
N THR A 95 15.71 9.77 -7.08
CA THR A 95 16.95 9.04 -7.35
C THR A 95 17.01 7.81 -6.48
N LEU A 96 17.22 6.63 -7.07
CA LEU A 96 17.44 5.40 -6.31
C LEU A 96 18.83 5.41 -5.67
N THR A 97 18.83 5.48 -4.36
CA THR A 97 20.05 5.48 -3.51
C THR A 97 19.97 4.34 -2.51
N ASP A 98 21.08 3.99 -1.89
CA ASP A 98 21.15 2.90 -0.91
C ASP A 98 20.33 3.15 0.37
N ASP A 99 20.06 4.40 0.68
CA ASP A 99 19.23 4.81 1.81
C ASP A 99 17.74 4.95 1.47
N ALA A 100 17.36 4.73 0.19
CA ALA A 100 15.96 4.73 -0.21
C ALA A 100 15.16 3.64 0.53
N PHE A 101 14.05 4.06 1.12
CA PHE A 101 13.11 3.19 1.84
C PHE A 101 11.70 3.74 1.65
N PHE A 102 10.83 3.03 0.96
CA PHE A 102 9.46 3.50 0.71
C PHE A 102 8.51 2.34 0.47
N GLY A 103 7.25 2.55 0.84
CA GLY A 103 6.23 1.52 0.70
C GLY A 103 4.88 1.94 1.21
N GLY A 104 3.95 0.99 1.23
CA GLY A 104 2.60 1.21 1.71
C GLY A 104 1.69 0.01 1.51
N ILE A 105 0.46 0.19 1.92
CA ILE A 105 -0.63 -0.77 1.86
C ILE A 105 -1.66 -0.20 0.88
N LEU A 106 -1.73 -0.74 -0.34
CA LEU A 106 -2.72 -0.36 -1.33
C LEU A 106 -4.10 -0.85 -0.88
N VAL A 107 -5.06 0.08 -0.80
CA VAL A 107 -6.47 -0.23 -0.57
C VAL A 107 -7.10 -0.64 -1.90
N ARG A 108 -7.33 -1.94 -2.08
CA ARG A 108 -7.88 -2.50 -3.33
C ARG A 108 -9.38 -2.68 -3.29
N GLY A 109 -9.93 -2.93 -2.11
CA GLY A 109 -11.35 -3.16 -1.97
C GLY A 109 -11.86 -2.68 -0.62
N ILE A 110 -13.07 -2.12 -0.63
CA ILE A 110 -13.79 -1.68 0.55
C ILE A 110 -15.24 -2.08 0.47
N GLN A 111 -15.86 -2.32 1.61
CA GLN A 111 -17.29 -2.60 1.74
C GLN A 111 -17.94 -1.52 2.59
N LYS A 112 -18.83 -0.75 2.01
CA LYS A 112 -19.67 0.23 2.71
C LYS A 112 -20.75 -0.51 3.49
N LYS A 113 -20.85 -0.23 4.77
CA LYS A 113 -21.92 -0.75 5.62
C LYS A 113 -23.13 0.16 5.49
N ASP A 114 -24.23 -0.37 4.97
CA ASP A 114 -25.48 0.35 4.76
C ASP A 114 -26.65 -0.45 5.30
N PRO A 115 -27.64 0.17 5.99
CA PRO A 115 -28.81 -0.51 6.52
C PRO A 115 -29.68 -1.22 5.46
N LYS A 116 -29.59 -0.80 4.20
CA LYS A 116 -30.32 -1.40 3.07
C LYS A 116 -29.59 -2.54 2.37
N GLY A 117 -28.36 -2.82 2.80
CA GLY A 117 -27.47 -3.84 2.25
C GLY A 117 -26.08 -3.28 1.98
N ASP A 118 -25.09 -4.09 2.26
CA ASP A 118 -23.69 -3.68 2.10
C ASP A 118 -23.33 -3.50 0.62
N ILE A 119 -22.54 -2.48 0.32
CA ILE A 119 -22.09 -2.14 -1.03
C ILE A 119 -20.59 -2.41 -1.12
N LEU A 120 -20.18 -3.27 -2.05
CA LEU A 120 -18.78 -3.60 -2.32
C LEU A 120 -18.21 -2.74 -3.45
N PHE A 121 -17.06 -2.14 -3.19
CA PHE A 121 -16.22 -1.46 -4.18
C PHE A 121 -14.96 -2.32 -4.38
N ASP A 122 -14.96 -3.18 -5.40
CA ASP A 122 -13.89 -4.12 -5.71
C ASP A 122 -13.00 -3.56 -6.84
N GLY A 123 -11.87 -3.07 -6.46
CA GLY A 123 -10.86 -2.45 -7.33
C GLY A 123 -10.29 -1.18 -6.72
N PRO A 124 -8.96 -0.95 -6.85
CA PRO A 124 -8.27 0.13 -6.14
C PRO A 124 -8.74 1.52 -6.57
N MET A 125 -9.11 1.70 -7.84
CA MET A 125 -9.65 2.98 -8.32
C MET A 125 -11.07 3.22 -7.79
N LEU A 126 -11.94 2.18 -7.80
CA LEU A 126 -13.28 2.30 -7.24
C LEU A 126 -13.27 2.60 -5.74
N ALA A 127 -12.37 1.95 -4.99
CA ALA A 127 -12.17 2.23 -3.58
C ALA A 127 -11.66 3.68 -3.36
N CYS A 128 -10.70 4.11 -4.15
CA CYS A 128 -10.16 5.47 -4.09
C CYS A 128 -11.22 6.53 -4.42
N GLU A 129 -11.99 6.35 -5.49
CA GLU A 129 -13.06 7.24 -5.90
C GLU A 129 -14.15 7.35 -4.83
N GLU A 130 -14.63 6.23 -4.26
CA GLU A 130 -15.65 6.26 -3.20
C GLU A 130 -15.15 6.97 -1.94
N LEU A 131 -13.89 6.76 -1.57
CA LEU A 131 -13.32 7.40 -0.38
C LEU A 131 -13.06 8.89 -0.57
N PHE A 132 -12.65 9.32 -1.77
CA PHE A 132 -12.11 10.67 -2.01
C PHE A 132 -12.82 11.43 -3.14
N ASP A 133 -14.11 11.13 -3.42
CA ASP A 133 -14.84 11.61 -4.58
C ASP A 133 -15.32 13.07 -4.51
N LYS A 134 -15.50 13.64 -3.32
CA LYS A 134 -16.20 14.94 -3.17
C LYS A 134 -15.50 15.83 -2.16
N PHE A 135 -14.54 16.60 -2.65
CA PHE A 135 -13.95 17.69 -1.87
C PHE A 135 -14.25 19.02 -2.55
N ASP A 136 -14.99 19.85 -1.85
CA ASP A 136 -15.21 21.22 -2.28
C ASP A 136 -13.92 22.04 -2.11
N ALA A 137 -13.63 22.91 -3.09
CA ALA A 137 -12.40 23.70 -3.06
C ALA A 137 -12.45 24.86 -2.04
N PHE A 138 -13.62 25.19 -1.54
CA PHE A 138 -13.88 26.36 -0.68
C PHE A 138 -14.32 25.97 0.74
N GLU A 139 -14.77 24.74 0.95
CA GLU A 139 -15.26 24.25 2.24
C GLU A 139 -14.21 23.41 2.96
N GLU A 140 -14.21 23.44 4.29
CA GLU A 140 -13.39 22.55 5.10
C GLU A 140 -13.81 21.09 4.88
N VAL A 141 -12.81 20.22 4.81
CA VAL A 141 -13.03 18.78 4.59
C VAL A 141 -13.44 18.09 5.89
N GLU A 142 -14.72 18.24 6.28
CA GLU A 142 -15.24 17.59 7.49
C GLU A 142 -15.23 16.06 7.42
N ASN A 143 -15.37 15.51 6.23
CA ASN A 143 -15.58 14.07 5.99
C ASN A 143 -14.35 13.38 5.41
N PHE A 144 -13.13 13.85 5.72
CA PHE A 144 -11.92 13.21 5.22
C PHE A 144 -11.79 11.77 5.76
N PRO A 145 -11.52 10.76 4.90
CA PRO A 145 -11.40 9.38 5.34
C PRO A 145 -10.28 9.19 6.37
N LYS A 146 -10.60 8.50 7.46
CA LYS A 146 -9.65 8.18 8.53
C LYS A 146 -9.69 6.70 8.85
N LEU A 147 -8.54 6.09 9.06
CA LEU A 147 -8.46 4.75 9.61
C LEU A 147 -8.72 4.81 11.12
N VAL A 148 -9.78 4.16 11.57
CA VAL A 148 -10.25 4.21 12.96
C VAL A 148 -10.26 2.81 13.54
N ARG A 149 -9.71 2.65 14.75
CA ARG A 149 -9.75 1.39 15.48
C ARG A 149 -11.12 1.18 16.10
N VAL A 150 -11.72 0.02 15.88
CA VAL A 150 -12.99 -0.37 16.52
C VAL A 150 -12.74 -1.05 17.86
N ALA A 151 -13.71 -0.91 18.79
CA ALA A 151 -13.60 -1.45 20.14
C ALA A 151 -13.74 -2.99 20.17
N GLN A 152 -14.53 -3.55 19.27
CA GLN A 152 -14.76 -4.98 19.15
C GLN A 152 -14.19 -5.50 17.83
N ALA A 153 -13.62 -6.70 17.84
CA ALA A 153 -13.12 -7.33 16.63
C ALA A 153 -14.26 -7.52 15.62
N LEU A 154 -14.02 -7.13 14.38
CA LEU A 154 -14.94 -7.37 13.28
C LEU A 154 -14.95 -8.87 12.93
N PRO A 155 -16.05 -9.39 12.36
CA PRO A 155 -16.08 -10.74 11.79
C PRO A 155 -14.92 -10.92 10.80
N TYR A 156 -14.13 -11.96 11.00
CA TYR A 156 -12.88 -12.15 10.27
C TYR A 156 -12.55 -13.63 10.12
N GLU A 157 -12.25 -14.03 8.92
CA GLU A 157 -11.57 -15.28 8.61
C GLU A 157 -10.14 -14.94 8.20
N LYS A 158 -9.16 -15.66 8.74
CA LYS A 158 -7.74 -15.41 8.41
C LYS A 158 -7.56 -15.54 6.90
N PRO A 159 -7.14 -14.46 6.19
CA PRO A 159 -7.00 -14.54 4.75
C PRO A 159 -5.79 -15.40 4.39
N GLU A 160 -5.96 -16.23 3.38
CA GLU A 160 -4.83 -16.80 2.67
C GLU A 160 -4.15 -15.69 1.85
N PRO A 161 -2.83 -15.57 1.90
CA PRO A 161 -2.13 -14.60 1.09
C PRO A 161 -2.21 -15.01 -0.39
N GLU A 162 -2.44 -14.04 -1.27
CA GLU A 162 -2.53 -14.21 -2.72
C GLU A 162 -1.41 -13.45 -3.43
N LYS A 163 -1.13 -13.83 -4.67
CA LYS A 163 -0.23 -13.07 -5.53
C LYS A 163 -0.84 -11.71 -5.85
N ARG A 164 0.02 -10.69 -5.92
CA ARG A 164 -0.40 -9.34 -6.30
C ARG A 164 -0.98 -9.33 -7.71
N PHE A 165 -1.96 -8.45 -7.93
CA PHE A 165 -2.74 -8.45 -9.17
C PHE A 165 -1.99 -7.83 -10.35
N ASN A 166 -2.14 -8.42 -11.55
CA ASN A 166 -1.68 -7.88 -12.84
C ASN A 166 -0.17 -7.57 -12.96
N LEU A 167 0.70 -8.31 -12.31
CA LEU A 167 2.13 -8.18 -12.56
C LEU A 167 2.50 -8.77 -13.93
N LYS A 168 3.12 -7.96 -14.79
CA LYS A 168 3.57 -8.40 -16.11
C LYS A 168 4.78 -9.34 -15.98
N LYS A 169 4.80 -10.42 -16.77
CA LYS A 169 5.88 -11.42 -16.76
C LYS A 169 7.15 -10.95 -17.48
N ASN A 170 7.09 -9.96 -18.37
CA ASN A 170 8.28 -9.39 -19.02
C ASN A 170 8.99 -8.43 -18.03
N ALA A 171 9.97 -8.95 -17.31
CA ALA A 171 10.69 -8.21 -16.28
C ALA A 171 11.54 -7.06 -16.85
N GLU A 172 12.23 -7.27 -17.96
CA GLU A 172 13.10 -6.26 -18.58
C GLU A 172 12.30 -5.04 -19.04
N GLU A 173 11.23 -5.28 -19.78
CA GLU A 173 10.33 -4.22 -20.26
C GLU A 173 9.68 -3.47 -19.09
N LYS A 174 9.19 -4.21 -18.09
CA LYS A 174 8.50 -3.61 -16.96
C LYS A 174 9.43 -2.76 -16.11
N VAL A 175 10.61 -3.27 -15.77
CA VAL A 175 11.60 -2.52 -14.98
C VAL A 175 12.10 -1.31 -15.75
N SER A 176 12.40 -1.45 -17.05
CA SER A 176 12.81 -0.32 -17.89
C SER A 176 11.75 0.77 -17.95
N SER A 177 10.47 0.40 -18.10
CA SER A 177 9.34 1.34 -18.08
C SER A 177 9.21 2.05 -16.73
N ILE A 178 9.33 1.32 -15.61
CA ILE A 178 9.26 1.92 -14.26
C ILE A 178 10.40 2.91 -14.05
N LEU A 179 11.62 2.53 -14.40
CA LEU A 179 12.79 3.40 -14.27
C LEU A 179 12.63 4.67 -15.10
N ALA A 180 12.26 4.56 -16.36
CA ALA A 180 12.07 5.70 -17.24
C ALA A 180 10.97 6.66 -16.75
N ASN A 181 9.89 6.13 -16.18
CA ASN A 181 8.75 6.95 -15.76
C ASN A 181 8.92 7.58 -14.37
N ASN A 182 9.52 6.84 -13.43
CA ASN A 182 9.46 7.19 -12.00
C ASN A 182 10.79 7.68 -11.41
N TYR A 183 11.92 7.49 -12.10
CA TYR A 183 13.23 7.77 -11.53
C TYR A 183 14.11 8.61 -12.45
N GLU A 184 15.09 9.30 -11.86
CA GLU A 184 16.22 9.83 -12.62
C GLU A 184 17.04 8.66 -13.22
N PRO A 185 17.79 8.88 -14.32
CA PRO A 185 18.63 7.86 -14.92
C PRO A 185 19.55 7.21 -13.88
N LEU A 186 19.64 5.89 -13.91
CA LEU A 186 20.55 5.16 -13.03
C LEU A 186 22.00 5.55 -13.36
N ARG A 187 22.79 5.78 -12.31
CA ARG A 187 24.24 6.00 -12.42
C ARG A 187 25.03 4.70 -12.55
N ASP A 188 24.45 3.61 -12.09
CA ASP A 188 25.02 2.27 -12.09
C ASP A 188 24.17 1.35 -12.96
N GLU A 189 24.75 0.88 -14.05
CA GLU A 189 24.08 -0.06 -14.97
C GLU A 189 23.83 -1.44 -14.31
N HIS A 190 24.69 -1.88 -13.41
CA HIS A 190 24.50 -3.13 -12.67
C HIS A 190 23.24 -3.10 -11.80
N LEU A 191 22.86 -1.94 -11.29
CA LEU A 191 21.63 -1.78 -10.52
C LEU A 191 20.38 -2.17 -11.32
N LYS A 192 20.37 -1.91 -12.63
CA LYS A 192 19.24 -2.31 -13.49
C LYS A 192 19.08 -3.82 -13.53
N ASP A 193 20.16 -4.56 -13.68
CA ASP A 193 20.12 -6.03 -13.72
C ASP A 193 19.66 -6.60 -12.37
N GLU A 194 20.13 -6.02 -11.26
CA GLU A 194 19.68 -6.41 -9.91
C GLU A 194 18.18 -6.15 -9.71
N LEU A 195 17.67 -5.03 -10.22
CA LEU A 195 16.23 -4.71 -10.17
C LEU A 195 15.39 -5.67 -11.03
N ILE A 196 15.88 -6.10 -12.19
CA ILE A 196 15.22 -7.08 -13.03
C ILE A 196 15.16 -8.44 -12.30
N GLN A 197 16.25 -8.87 -11.67
CA GLN A 197 16.27 -10.10 -10.89
C GLN A 197 15.34 -10.03 -9.68
N ALA A 198 15.38 -8.91 -8.94
CA ALA A 198 14.48 -8.67 -7.82
C ALA A 198 13.01 -8.69 -8.28
N TYR A 199 12.68 -8.02 -9.39
CA TYR A 199 11.33 -8.04 -9.93
C TYR A 199 10.83 -9.46 -10.21
N ARG A 200 11.67 -10.33 -10.79
CA ARG A 200 11.33 -11.76 -11.01
C ARG A 200 11.06 -12.52 -9.71
N GLN A 201 11.75 -12.17 -8.62
CA GLN A 201 11.51 -12.77 -7.31
C GLN A 201 10.21 -12.27 -6.68
N PHE A 202 9.85 -10.99 -6.91
CA PHE A 202 8.71 -10.35 -6.27
C PHE A 202 7.39 -10.51 -7.01
N TRP A 203 7.37 -10.84 -8.30
CA TRP A 203 6.10 -10.99 -9.02
C TRP A 203 5.23 -12.15 -8.52
N ASP A 204 5.85 -13.20 -7.96
CA ASP A 204 5.15 -14.37 -7.41
C ASP A 204 4.89 -14.29 -5.90
N LYS A 205 5.33 -13.20 -5.26
CA LYS A 205 5.12 -13.03 -3.82
C LYS A 205 3.66 -12.76 -3.48
N GLU A 206 3.21 -13.44 -2.44
CA GLU A 206 1.83 -13.44 -1.96
C GLU A 206 1.64 -12.30 -0.94
N TYR A 207 1.56 -11.06 -1.43
CA TYR A 207 1.42 -9.84 -0.62
C TYR A 207 0.06 -9.17 -0.76
N ARG A 208 -0.94 -9.91 -1.27
CA ARG A 208 -2.32 -9.51 -1.34
C ARG A 208 -3.14 -10.33 -0.37
N TYR A 209 -3.96 -9.65 0.40
CA TYR A 209 -4.82 -10.23 1.42
C TYR A 209 -6.26 -9.80 1.17
N LYS A 210 -7.19 -10.74 1.20
CA LYS A 210 -8.61 -10.49 1.05
C LYS A 210 -9.37 -10.92 2.29
N ARG A 211 -10.35 -10.12 2.67
CA ARG A 211 -11.36 -10.56 3.63
C ARG A 211 -12.40 -11.39 2.89
N TYR A 212 -12.54 -12.65 3.23
CA TYR A 212 -13.70 -13.43 2.81
C TYR A 212 -14.83 -13.13 3.78
N SER A 213 -15.87 -12.41 3.29
CA SER A 213 -17.13 -12.30 4.03
C SER A 213 -17.92 -13.59 3.82
N ARG A 214 -18.39 -14.19 4.91
CA ARG A 214 -19.45 -15.22 4.85
C ARG A 214 -20.77 -14.60 4.44
#